data_58c1eb938a5f9e7652b1e3b066af4e2a
#
_entry.id   58c1eb938a5f9e7652b1e3b066af4e2a
#
_cell.length_a   1.000
_cell.length_b   1.000
_cell.length_c   1.000
_cell.angle_alpha   90.00
_cell.angle_beta   90.00
_cell.angle_gamma   90.00
#
_symmetry.space_group_name_H-M   'P 1'
#
loop_
_entity.id
_entity.type
_entity.pdbx_description
1 polymer ?
#
loop_
_entity_poly.entity_id
_entity_poly.type
_entity_poly.pdbx_seq_one_letter_code
_entity_poly.pdbx_strand_id
1 'polypeptide(L)'
;NLSKLCLDAAKETVTNLYGEEYSSTRNFHTHSKGAQEAHEAIRPTYMANTTIEGTAQERRLYDLIWKRTAASQMSEAVIEKTTVSIAMTGATEHFIANGEVVKFDGFLKVYRESTDDDQDTAKDEFSHNLPVINEGDKLTRREIMSTERYSQSPTRYTEASLVHKLEELGIGRPSTYAPTIST
;
A
#
# COMPACT_ATOMS: atom_id res chain seq x y z
N ASN A 1 16.23 -10.85 0.35
CA ASN A 1 15.16 -11.84 0.17
C ASN A 1 14.94 -12.66 1.44
N LEU A 2 13.81 -13.38 1.52
CA LEU A 2 13.53 -14.36 2.56
C LEU A 2 14.24 -15.68 2.26
N SER A 3 14.61 -16.42 3.31
CA SER A 3 15.15 -17.77 3.15
C SER A 3 14.07 -18.74 2.67
N LYS A 4 14.50 -19.85 2.05
CA LYS A 4 13.57 -20.90 1.61
C LYS A 4 12.69 -21.40 2.75
N LEU A 5 13.28 -21.61 3.94
CA LEU A 5 12.54 -22.04 5.12
C LEU A 5 11.40 -21.06 5.48
N CYS A 6 11.67 -19.74 5.40
CA CYS A 6 10.66 -18.73 5.65
C CYS A 6 9.59 -18.69 4.56
N LEU A 7 9.97 -18.83 3.30
CA LEU A 7 9.03 -18.88 2.18
C LEU A 7 8.04 -20.05 2.31
N ASP A 8 8.55 -21.24 2.65
CA ASP A 8 7.73 -22.44 2.85
C ASP A 8 6.77 -22.26 4.06
N ALA A 9 7.27 -21.72 5.18
CA ALA A 9 6.46 -21.42 6.36
C ALA A 9 5.43 -20.31 6.10
N ALA A 10 5.78 -19.28 5.35
CA ALA A 10 4.85 -18.23 4.97
C ALA A 10 3.73 -18.75 4.08
N LYS A 11 4.06 -19.58 3.09
CA LYS A 11 3.09 -20.24 2.23
C LYS A 11 2.09 -21.05 3.04
N GLU A 12 2.58 -21.92 3.93
CA GLU A 12 1.72 -22.75 4.79
C GLU A 12 0.82 -21.87 5.68
N THR A 13 1.40 -20.84 6.33
CA THR A 13 0.66 -19.96 7.22
C THR A 13 -0.43 -19.18 6.47
N VAL A 14 -0.09 -18.59 5.32
CA VAL A 14 -1.06 -17.84 4.51
C VAL A 14 -2.17 -18.74 4.00
N THR A 15 -1.83 -19.94 3.52
CA THR A 15 -2.84 -20.91 3.05
C THR A 15 -3.78 -21.33 4.18
N ASN A 16 -3.25 -21.59 5.36
CA ASN A 16 -4.07 -22.02 6.52
C ASN A 16 -4.98 -20.91 7.05
N LEU A 17 -4.53 -19.63 7.03
CA LEU A 17 -5.28 -18.50 7.58
C LEU A 17 -6.27 -17.89 6.59
N TYR A 18 -5.93 -17.86 5.30
CA TYR A 18 -6.69 -17.07 4.31
C TYR A 18 -7.18 -17.89 3.11
N GLY A 19 -6.59 -19.05 2.83
CA GLY A 19 -6.90 -19.88 1.68
C GLY A 19 -5.75 -19.92 0.67
N GLU A 20 -5.79 -20.93 -0.21
CA GLU A 20 -4.74 -21.15 -1.21
C GLU A 20 -4.66 -20.02 -2.24
N GLU A 21 -5.80 -19.42 -2.58
CA GLU A 21 -5.91 -18.29 -3.50
C GLU A 21 -5.16 -17.04 -3.04
N TYR A 22 -4.91 -16.91 -1.73
CA TYR A 22 -4.14 -15.81 -1.16
C TYR A 22 -2.63 -16.04 -1.15
N SER A 23 -2.17 -17.24 -1.45
CA SER A 23 -0.75 -17.60 -1.38
C SER A 23 -0.07 -17.43 -2.74
N SER A 24 0.98 -16.62 -2.79
CA SER A 24 1.82 -16.41 -3.99
C SER A 24 3.27 -16.19 -3.60
N THR A 25 4.03 -17.30 -3.52
CA THR A 25 5.44 -17.24 -3.13
C THR A 25 6.27 -16.47 -4.16
N ARG A 26 7.03 -15.47 -3.70
CA ARG A 26 7.83 -14.57 -4.55
C ARG A 26 9.24 -14.38 -4.03
N ASN A 27 10.16 -14.19 -4.97
CA ASN A 27 11.49 -13.65 -4.73
C ASN A 27 11.58 -12.28 -5.40
N PHE A 28 12.09 -11.30 -4.68
CA PHE A 28 12.22 -9.93 -5.15
C PHE A 28 13.64 -9.69 -5.67
N HIS A 29 13.75 -9.05 -6.82
CA HIS A 29 15.03 -8.59 -7.34
C HIS A 29 15.30 -7.16 -6.86
N THR A 30 16.44 -6.94 -6.24
CA THR A 30 16.82 -5.62 -5.75
C THR A 30 17.54 -4.86 -6.85
N HIS A 31 17.08 -3.64 -7.13
CA HIS A 31 17.72 -2.73 -8.08
C HIS A 31 18.62 -1.69 -7.40
N SER A 32 18.66 -1.64 -6.08
CA SER A 32 19.47 -0.69 -5.31
C SER A 32 20.93 -1.09 -5.29
N LYS A 33 21.84 -0.18 -5.70
CA LYS A 33 23.29 -0.37 -5.64
C LYS A 33 23.84 -0.55 -4.21
N GLY A 34 23.07 -0.22 -3.20
CA GLY A 34 23.41 -0.35 -1.77
C GLY A 34 22.82 -1.58 -1.09
N ALA A 35 22.13 -2.46 -1.83
CA ALA A 35 21.45 -3.61 -1.26
C ALA A 35 22.45 -4.57 -0.58
N GLN A 36 22.10 -4.98 0.65
CA GLN A 36 22.86 -5.97 1.41
C GLN A 36 22.31 -7.37 1.10
N GLU A 37 22.49 -7.87 -0.11
CA GLU A 37 21.94 -9.15 -0.55
C GLU A 37 22.48 -10.36 0.23
N ALA A 38 23.60 -10.20 0.96
CA ALA A 38 24.16 -11.22 1.82
C ALA A 38 23.33 -11.47 3.10
N HIS A 39 22.40 -10.59 3.42
CA HIS A 39 21.53 -10.69 4.60
C HIS A 39 20.11 -11.11 4.22
N GLU A 40 19.51 -11.96 5.06
CA GLU A 40 18.09 -12.25 4.98
C GLU A 40 17.27 -11.01 5.39
N ALA A 41 16.13 -10.80 4.75
CA ALA A 41 15.20 -9.75 5.17
C ALA A 41 14.70 -9.97 6.59
N ILE A 42 14.38 -8.87 7.30
CA ILE A 42 13.78 -8.94 8.64
C ILE A 42 12.42 -9.63 8.53
N ARG A 43 12.22 -10.65 9.35
CA ARG A 43 11.00 -11.47 9.35
C ARG A 43 10.74 -12.08 10.73
N PRO A 44 9.54 -12.58 11.02
CA PRO A 44 9.29 -13.41 12.20
C PRO A 44 10.15 -14.67 12.18
N THR A 45 10.62 -15.10 13.33
CA THR A 45 11.32 -16.40 13.46
C THR A 45 10.38 -17.56 13.12
N TYR A 46 9.12 -17.46 13.56
CA TYR A 46 8.08 -18.46 13.32
C TYR A 46 6.85 -17.77 12.72
N MET A 47 6.57 -18.03 11.45
CA MET A 47 5.44 -17.44 10.73
C MET A 47 4.08 -17.85 11.30
N ALA A 48 3.99 -19.05 11.89
CA ALA A 48 2.76 -19.53 12.52
C ALA A 48 2.33 -18.69 13.75
N ASN A 49 3.26 -17.97 14.36
CA ASN A 49 2.97 -17.09 15.50
C ASN A 49 2.50 -15.73 14.98
N THR A 50 1.20 -15.51 14.91
CA THR A 50 0.62 -14.22 14.46
C THR A 50 0.77 -13.11 15.48
N THR A 51 1.02 -13.46 16.75
CA THR A 51 1.20 -12.53 17.87
C THR A 51 2.32 -13.00 18.78
N ILE A 52 2.83 -12.10 19.62
CA ILE A 52 3.83 -12.41 20.66
C ILE A 52 3.40 -11.85 22.01
N GLU A 53 3.93 -12.42 23.08
CA GLU A 53 3.93 -11.79 24.41
C GLU A 53 5.00 -10.70 24.46
N GLY A 54 4.74 -9.62 25.19
CA GLY A 54 5.67 -8.51 25.34
C GLY A 54 4.97 -7.18 25.60
N THR A 55 5.72 -6.10 25.58
CA THR A 55 5.21 -4.73 25.70
C THR A 55 4.32 -4.35 24.51
N ALA A 56 3.56 -3.28 24.67
CA ALA A 56 2.72 -2.77 23.58
C ALA A 56 3.55 -2.38 22.34
N GLN A 57 4.76 -1.85 22.54
CA GLN A 57 5.67 -1.46 21.46
C GLN A 57 6.22 -2.68 20.72
N GLU A 58 6.67 -3.71 21.46
CA GLU A 58 7.14 -4.96 20.86
C GLU A 58 6.06 -5.65 20.04
N ARG A 59 4.84 -5.72 20.57
CA ARG A 59 3.70 -6.30 19.85
C ARG A 59 3.37 -5.54 18.58
N ARG A 60 3.38 -4.20 18.59
CA ARG A 60 3.15 -3.38 17.39
C ARG A 60 4.23 -3.59 16.34
N LEU A 61 5.50 -3.62 16.76
CA LEU A 61 6.60 -3.86 15.84
C LEU A 61 6.52 -5.27 15.24
N TYR A 62 6.22 -6.27 16.06
CA TYR A 62 6.06 -7.64 15.60
C TYR A 62 4.90 -7.76 14.59
N ASP A 63 3.75 -7.18 14.90
CA ASP A 63 2.57 -7.15 14.02
C ASP A 63 2.92 -6.55 12.65
N LEU A 64 3.64 -5.42 12.63
CA LEU A 64 4.10 -4.80 11.40
C LEU A 64 5.02 -5.72 10.60
N ILE A 65 6.03 -6.32 11.25
CA ILE A 65 6.98 -7.23 10.60
C ILE A 65 6.25 -8.46 10.07
N TRP A 66 5.36 -9.04 10.87
CA TRP A 66 4.58 -10.22 10.47
C TRP A 66 3.69 -9.92 9.28
N LYS A 67 2.92 -8.83 9.32
CA LYS A 67 2.02 -8.40 8.24
C LYS A 67 2.77 -8.13 6.95
N ARG A 68 3.88 -7.40 7.02
CA ARG A 68 4.71 -7.13 5.82
C ARG A 68 5.30 -8.41 5.25
N THR A 69 5.78 -9.31 6.09
CA THR A 69 6.31 -10.61 5.64
C THR A 69 5.21 -11.45 4.97
N ALA A 70 4.05 -11.59 5.62
CA ALA A 70 2.92 -12.33 5.07
C ALA A 70 2.45 -11.71 3.75
N ALA A 71 2.17 -10.41 3.73
CA ALA A 71 1.71 -9.68 2.56
C ALA A 71 2.67 -9.79 1.36
N SER A 72 3.98 -9.80 1.60
CA SER A 72 4.99 -9.97 0.54
C SER A 72 4.88 -11.34 -0.17
N GLN A 73 4.29 -12.33 0.46
CA GLN A 73 4.11 -13.69 -0.05
C GLN A 73 2.63 -14.00 -0.37
N MET A 74 1.78 -12.98 -0.40
CA MET A 74 0.37 -13.10 -0.77
C MET A 74 0.13 -12.72 -2.23
N SER A 75 -1.01 -13.16 -2.75
CA SER A 75 -1.48 -12.82 -4.08
C SER A 75 -1.78 -11.33 -4.20
N GLU A 76 -1.66 -10.81 -5.41
CA GLU A 76 -1.96 -9.41 -5.70
C GLU A 76 -3.44 -9.09 -5.48
N ALA A 77 -3.72 -7.87 -5.08
CA ALA A 77 -5.08 -7.36 -5.07
C ALA A 77 -5.55 -7.08 -6.52
N VAL A 78 -6.80 -7.36 -6.79
CA VAL A 78 -7.45 -7.04 -8.07
C VAL A 78 -8.45 -5.91 -7.84
N ILE A 79 -8.14 -4.74 -8.39
CA ILE A 79 -8.97 -3.54 -8.26
C ILE A 79 -9.50 -3.17 -9.65
N GLU A 80 -10.81 -3.07 -9.77
CA GLU A 80 -11.47 -2.55 -10.96
C GLU A 80 -11.62 -1.03 -10.82
N LYS A 81 -10.98 -0.28 -11.73
CA LYS A 81 -11.08 1.17 -11.79
C LYS A 81 -12.06 1.57 -12.89
N THR A 82 -13.04 2.39 -12.51
CA THR A 82 -14.02 2.93 -13.45
C THR A 82 -13.83 4.45 -13.56
N THR A 83 -13.65 4.95 -14.77
CA THR A 83 -13.63 6.38 -15.05
C THR A 83 -14.84 6.72 -15.93
N VAL A 84 -15.69 7.59 -15.43
CA VAL A 84 -16.88 8.07 -16.14
C VAL A 84 -16.62 9.49 -16.62
N SER A 85 -16.70 9.69 -17.96
CA SER A 85 -16.62 11.00 -18.58
C SER A 85 -18.05 11.48 -18.89
N ILE A 86 -18.46 12.57 -18.26
CA ILE A 86 -19.82 13.12 -18.34
C ILE A 86 -19.79 14.37 -19.23
N ALA A 87 -20.31 14.26 -20.44
CA ALA A 87 -20.45 15.37 -21.38
C ALA A 87 -21.63 16.26 -21.00
N MET A 88 -21.51 17.54 -21.28
CA MET A 88 -22.58 18.52 -21.09
C MET A 88 -23.02 19.10 -22.45
N THR A 89 -24.31 19.29 -22.62
CA THR A 89 -24.83 19.95 -23.83
C THR A 89 -24.38 21.43 -23.86
N GLY A 90 -23.66 21.81 -24.91
CA GLY A 90 -23.20 23.19 -25.12
C GLY A 90 -21.87 23.53 -24.48
N ALA A 91 -21.14 22.56 -23.93
CA ALA A 91 -19.78 22.71 -23.44
C ALA A 91 -18.82 21.69 -24.06
N THR A 92 -17.56 22.05 -24.18
CA THR A 92 -16.48 21.15 -24.63
C THR A 92 -15.83 20.42 -23.48
N GLU A 93 -15.99 20.91 -22.26
CA GLU A 93 -15.48 20.36 -21.03
C GLU A 93 -16.34 19.22 -20.53
N HIS A 94 -15.71 18.26 -19.88
CA HIS A 94 -16.38 17.11 -19.28
C HIS A 94 -16.14 17.07 -17.77
N PHE A 95 -17.13 16.61 -17.01
CA PHE A 95 -16.91 16.18 -15.64
C PHE A 95 -16.36 14.76 -15.65
N ILE A 96 -15.40 14.51 -14.77
CA ILE A 96 -14.81 13.17 -14.61
C ILE A 96 -15.17 12.65 -13.21
N ALA A 97 -15.73 11.46 -13.15
CA ALA A 97 -15.96 10.73 -11.93
C ALA A 97 -15.12 9.44 -11.94
N ASN A 98 -14.37 9.18 -10.89
CA ASN A 98 -13.58 7.98 -10.72
C ASN A 98 -14.17 7.13 -9.59
N GLY A 99 -14.19 5.82 -9.80
CA GLY A 99 -14.59 4.86 -8.78
C GLY A 99 -13.68 3.64 -8.83
N GLU A 100 -13.55 2.97 -7.69
CA GLU A 100 -12.77 1.76 -7.56
C GLU A 100 -13.56 0.69 -6.82
N VAL A 101 -13.49 -0.55 -7.28
CA VAL A 101 -14.09 -1.71 -6.63
C VAL A 101 -13.01 -2.77 -6.44
N VAL A 102 -12.78 -3.17 -5.21
CA VAL A 102 -11.88 -4.29 -4.90
C VAL A 102 -12.60 -5.60 -5.24
N LYS A 103 -12.17 -6.27 -6.31
CA LYS A 103 -12.71 -7.58 -6.73
C LYS A 103 -12.10 -8.72 -5.92
N PHE A 104 -10.83 -8.61 -5.60
CA PHE A 104 -10.09 -9.53 -4.76
C PHE A 104 -9.09 -8.72 -3.94
N ASP A 105 -9.15 -8.86 -2.62
CA ASP A 105 -8.34 -8.05 -1.71
C ASP A 105 -6.87 -8.50 -1.63
N GLY A 106 -6.56 -9.77 -1.93
CA GLY A 106 -5.20 -10.26 -1.95
C GLY A 106 -4.42 -9.86 -0.70
N PHE A 107 -3.21 -9.32 -0.88
CA PHE A 107 -2.37 -8.85 0.23
C PHE A 107 -2.97 -7.67 1.04
N LEU A 108 -3.89 -6.90 0.46
CA LEU A 108 -4.57 -5.79 1.16
C LEU A 108 -5.40 -6.27 2.35
N LYS A 109 -5.75 -7.56 2.40
CA LYS A 109 -6.43 -8.18 3.54
C LYS A 109 -5.61 -8.12 4.82
N VAL A 110 -4.29 -8.16 4.68
CA VAL A 110 -3.35 -8.21 5.81
C VAL A 110 -2.64 -6.89 6.01
N TYR A 111 -2.25 -6.22 4.94
CA TYR A 111 -1.39 -5.05 4.99
C TYR A 111 -1.86 -3.96 4.02
N ARG A 112 -2.09 -2.78 4.57
CA ARG A 112 -2.27 -1.54 3.80
C ARG A 112 -1.18 -0.58 4.23
N GLU A 113 -0.44 -0.06 3.27
CA GLU A 113 0.57 0.97 3.54
C GLU A 113 -0.15 2.31 3.75
N SER A 114 0.12 2.96 4.88
CA SER A 114 -0.28 4.35 5.08
C SER A 114 0.79 5.25 4.47
N THR A 115 0.39 6.22 3.66
CA THR A 115 1.29 7.26 3.14
C THR A 115 1.26 8.46 4.07
N ASP A 116 2.43 9.10 4.29
CA ASP A 116 2.54 10.29 5.15
C ASP A 116 1.74 11.50 4.62
N ASP A 117 1.35 11.47 3.34
CA ASP A 117 0.52 12.49 2.68
C ASP A 117 -0.99 12.32 2.97
N ASP A 118 -1.39 11.31 3.74
CA ASP A 118 -2.79 10.95 3.99
C ASP A 118 -3.54 11.89 4.95
N GLN A 119 -3.07 13.10 5.22
CA GLN A 119 -3.78 13.97 6.14
C GLN A 119 -5.13 14.49 5.60
N ASP A 120 -5.38 14.49 4.27
CA ASP A 120 -6.64 15.02 3.75
C ASP A 120 -7.27 14.30 2.53
N THR A 121 -6.57 13.40 1.85
CA THR A 121 -7.08 12.82 0.59
C THR A 121 -7.45 11.36 0.64
N ALA A 122 -6.85 10.58 1.53
CA ALA A 122 -6.96 9.12 1.49
C ALA A 122 -8.24 8.54 2.09
N LYS A 123 -9.02 9.31 2.83
CA LYS A 123 -10.33 8.83 3.32
C LYS A 123 -11.39 8.81 2.23
N ASP A 124 -11.22 9.57 1.17
CA ASP A 124 -12.22 9.70 0.10
C ASP A 124 -11.92 8.85 -1.14
N GLU A 125 -10.65 8.49 -1.39
CA GLU A 125 -10.31 7.84 -2.67
C GLU A 125 -10.70 6.37 -2.79
N PHE A 126 -10.81 5.63 -1.68
CA PHE A 126 -11.14 4.19 -1.72
C PHE A 126 -12.62 3.86 -1.50
N SER A 127 -13.49 4.83 -1.32
CA SER A 127 -14.89 4.58 -0.99
C SER A 127 -15.91 5.05 -2.04
N HIS A 128 -15.49 5.51 -3.19
CA HIS A 128 -16.42 5.91 -4.23
C HIS A 128 -16.85 4.71 -5.07
N ASN A 129 -17.77 3.91 -4.51
CA ASN A 129 -18.52 2.98 -5.32
C ASN A 129 -19.43 3.79 -6.26
N LEU A 130 -19.02 3.92 -7.51
CA LEU A 130 -19.92 4.44 -8.53
C LEU A 130 -21.07 3.45 -8.74
N PRO A 131 -22.31 3.94 -8.94
CA PRO A 131 -23.39 3.08 -9.41
C PRO A 131 -23.03 2.48 -10.77
N VAL A 132 -23.72 1.43 -11.16
CA VAL A 132 -23.57 0.89 -12.52
C VAL A 132 -24.03 1.94 -13.51
N ILE A 133 -23.11 2.41 -14.36
CA ILE A 133 -23.35 3.42 -15.39
C ILE A 133 -22.88 2.82 -16.72
N ASN A 134 -23.72 2.93 -17.74
CA ASN A 134 -23.42 2.45 -19.08
C ASN A 134 -23.11 3.63 -20.01
N GLU A 135 -22.38 3.37 -21.07
CA GLU A 135 -22.12 4.36 -22.10
C GLU A 135 -23.45 4.82 -22.75
N GLY A 136 -23.63 6.13 -22.82
CA GLY A 136 -24.85 6.74 -23.37
C GLY A 136 -25.97 6.97 -22.34
N ASP A 137 -25.79 6.59 -21.07
CA ASP A 137 -26.76 6.90 -20.03
C ASP A 137 -26.91 8.41 -19.86
N LYS A 138 -28.18 8.85 -19.71
CA LYS A 138 -28.50 10.26 -19.48
C LYS A 138 -28.57 10.52 -17.97
N LEU A 139 -27.72 11.41 -17.52
CA LEU A 139 -27.67 11.83 -16.11
C LEU A 139 -28.44 13.13 -15.91
N THR A 140 -29.23 13.19 -14.82
CA THR A 140 -29.93 14.40 -14.43
C THR A 140 -29.11 15.16 -13.40
N ARG A 141 -28.70 16.38 -13.74
CA ARG A 141 -27.98 17.27 -12.83
C ARG A 141 -28.89 17.66 -11.66
N ARG A 142 -28.45 17.41 -10.44
CA ARG A 142 -29.12 17.91 -9.22
C ARG A 142 -28.52 19.23 -8.77
N GLU A 143 -27.19 19.26 -8.62
CA GLU A 143 -26.47 20.41 -8.11
C GLU A 143 -25.06 20.46 -8.69
N ILE A 144 -24.49 21.66 -8.80
CA ILE A 144 -23.07 21.87 -9.07
C ILE A 144 -22.55 22.75 -7.95
N MET A 145 -21.58 22.23 -7.19
CA MET A 145 -20.84 22.95 -6.17
C MET A 145 -19.42 23.21 -6.66
N SER A 146 -18.93 24.43 -6.45
CA SER A 146 -17.53 24.78 -6.66
C SER A 146 -16.88 25.03 -5.32
N THR A 147 -15.73 24.41 -5.10
CA THR A 147 -14.92 24.64 -3.88
C THR A 147 -13.60 25.26 -4.28
N GLU A 148 -13.33 26.45 -3.72
CA GLU A 148 -12.03 27.07 -3.91
C GLU A 148 -10.96 26.30 -3.15
N ARG A 149 -9.88 25.95 -3.84
CA ARG A 149 -8.72 25.29 -3.26
C ARG A 149 -7.46 26.00 -3.68
N TYR A 150 -6.50 26.07 -2.80
CA TYR A 150 -5.19 26.65 -3.04
C TYR A 150 -4.16 25.54 -3.15
N SER A 151 -3.20 25.69 -4.06
CA SER A 151 -2.04 24.80 -4.09
C SER A 151 -1.26 24.97 -2.79
N GLN A 152 -0.94 23.84 -2.17
CA GLN A 152 -0.12 23.81 -0.96
C GLN A 152 1.34 23.62 -1.35
N SER A 153 2.25 24.18 -0.54
CA SER A 153 3.67 23.87 -0.68
C SER A 153 3.91 22.38 -0.36
N PRO A 154 4.95 21.78 -0.95
CA PRO A 154 5.34 20.42 -0.59
C PRO A 154 5.50 20.28 0.92
N THR A 155 5.02 19.18 1.46
CA THR A 155 5.18 18.85 2.88
C THR A 155 6.66 18.70 3.24
N ARG A 156 7.00 18.96 4.49
CA ARG A 156 8.35 18.65 4.98
C ARG A 156 8.51 17.14 5.08
N TYR A 157 9.74 16.69 4.93
CA TYR A 157 10.04 15.27 5.13
C TYR A 157 9.74 14.86 6.58
N THR A 158 9.04 13.74 6.72
CA THR A 158 9.03 12.95 7.95
C THR A 158 10.30 12.09 7.99
N GLU A 159 10.60 11.45 9.12
CA GLU A 159 11.74 10.52 9.21
C GLU A 159 11.64 9.41 8.14
N ALA A 160 10.45 8.83 7.96
CA ALA A 160 10.22 7.77 6.99
C ALA A 160 10.41 8.25 5.54
N SER A 161 9.80 9.36 5.16
CA SER A 161 9.93 9.90 3.81
C SER A 161 11.35 10.43 3.52
N LEU A 162 12.08 10.89 4.55
CA LEU A 162 13.49 11.26 4.42
C LEU A 162 14.37 10.03 4.17
N VAL A 163 14.17 8.94 4.91
CA VAL A 163 14.89 7.67 4.67
C VAL A 163 14.64 7.19 3.25
N HIS A 164 13.38 7.17 2.81
CA HIS A 164 13.03 6.79 1.45
C HIS A 164 13.74 7.66 0.40
N LYS A 165 13.79 8.98 0.62
CA LYS A 165 14.47 9.91 -0.28
C LYS A 165 15.98 9.71 -0.31
N LEU A 166 16.61 9.44 0.82
CA LEU A 166 18.04 9.11 0.91
C LEU A 166 18.34 7.81 0.15
N GLU A 167 17.47 6.80 0.30
CA GLU A 167 17.61 5.52 -0.42
C GLU A 167 17.47 5.70 -1.94
N GLU A 168 16.46 6.46 -2.39
CA GLU A 168 16.26 6.80 -3.81
C GLU A 168 17.50 7.49 -4.42
N LEU A 169 18.10 8.39 -3.68
CA LEU A 169 19.32 9.12 -4.09
C LEU A 169 20.60 8.30 -3.94
N GLY A 170 20.53 7.10 -3.35
CA GLY A 170 21.70 6.26 -3.05
C GLY A 170 22.62 6.85 -1.99
N ILE A 171 22.09 7.70 -1.11
CA ILE A 171 22.82 8.34 -0.01
C ILE A 171 22.65 7.52 1.27
N GLY A 172 23.76 7.12 1.87
CA GLY A 172 23.76 6.33 3.11
C GLY A 172 23.47 4.85 2.87
N ARG A 173 23.17 4.13 3.95
CA ARG A 173 22.83 2.70 3.98
C ARG A 173 21.85 2.45 5.11
N PRO A 174 21.10 1.34 5.13
CA PRO A 174 20.16 1.01 6.21
C PRO A 174 20.74 1.16 7.61
N SER A 175 22.00 0.76 7.82
CA SER A 175 22.69 0.89 9.11
C SER A 175 23.05 2.31 9.52
N THR A 176 23.02 3.27 8.61
CA THR A 176 23.42 4.66 8.87
C THR A 176 22.24 5.64 8.89
N TYR A 177 21.04 5.24 8.45
CA TYR A 177 19.88 6.16 8.38
C TYR A 177 19.47 6.64 9.79
N ALA A 178 19.25 5.71 10.72
CA ALA A 178 18.83 6.07 12.07
C ALA A 178 19.79 7.03 12.78
N PRO A 179 21.11 6.75 12.88
CA PRO A 179 22.04 7.69 13.51
C PRO A 179 22.14 9.03 12.77
N THR A 180 21.99 9.07 11.44
CA THR A 180 22.04 10.34 10.66
C THR A 180 20.83 11.23 10.95
N ILE A 181 19.65 10.64 11.18
CA ILE A 181 18.42 11.40 11.43
C ILE A 181 18.33 11.84 12.89
N SER A 182 18.92 11.08 13.80
CA SER A 182 18.91 11.38 15.25
C SER A 182 19.92 12.46 15.66
N THR A 183 20.77 12.94 14.76
CA THR A 183 21.75 14.01 15.00
C THR A 183 21.16 15.36 14.66
#